data_a6966b0c0757f49be42c8dc5f331ed2a
#
_entry.id   a6966b0c0757f49be42c8dc5f331ed2a
#
_cell.length_a   1.000
_cell.length_b   1.000
_cell.length_c   1.000
_cell.angle_alpha   90.00
_cell.angle_beta   90.00
_cell.angle_gamma   90.00
#
_symmetry.space_group_name_H-M   'P 1'
#
loop_
_entity.id
_entity.type
_entity.pdbx_description
1 polymer ?
#
loop_
_entity_poly.entity_id
_entity_poly.type
_entity_poly.pdbx_seq_one_letter_code
_entity_poly.pdbx_strand_id
1 'polypeptide(L)'
;MAKLDAGKRRRLRDSDFAYVDPSGRRRLPINDESHVRNALSRFNQVVFETEAARDRARTRLLNAARRYAIVPVGFVTGQLRSRAPQLPSGQVTFLMSDIEESTALLLQLEDRYGSVLADARRIARAAVKRAGGWEVDARADEYFAVFRDASAAIGAAMAIRGRLRDHAWPEGVTVRARMGIHGGRPTLTDDGYVGVAVHTVARIMGLATGGQILISRQALASLGEDRPSGVTFRDLGEHHLRGLGAHALFEVSAPDQPAEFPPMTAAPAGPPSR
;
A
#
# COMPACT_ATOMS: atom_id res chain seq x y z
N MET A 1 15.40 -21.05 29.51
CA MET A 1 14.43 -21.58 28.52
C MET A 1 14.08 -23.00 28.90
N ALA A 2 12.84 -23.28 29.30
CA ALA A 2 12.42 -24.65 29.61
C ALA A 2 12.34 -25.47 28.33
N LYS A 3 13.35 -26.30 28.08
CA LYS A 3 13.37 -27.30 27.02
C LYS A 3 12.47 -28.45 27.46
N LEU A 4 11.41 -28.78 26.71
CA LEU A 4 10.63 -29.99 26.99
C LEU A 4 11.58 -31.19 26.90
N ASP A 5 11.74 -31.87 28.03
CA ASP A 5 12.42 -33.17 28.11
C ASP A 5 11.69 -34.17 27.19
N ALA A 6 12.45 -35.06 26.55
CA ALA A 6 11.93 -36.04 25.60
C ALA A 6 10.85 -36.94 26.23
N GLY A 7 11.00 -37.26 27.56
CA GLY A 7 10.03 -38.04 28.33
C GLY A 7 8.70 -37.30 28.51
N LYS A 8 8.75 -36.00 28.88
CA LYS A 8 7.56 -35.16 29.02
C LYS A 8 6.86 -34.98 27.69
N ARG A 9 7.62 -34.76 26.57
CA ARG A 9 7.06 -34.58 25.22
C ARG A 9 6.28 -35.79 24.73
N ARG A 10 6.70 -37.03 25.09
CA ARG A 10 5.99 -38.25 24.70
C ARG A 10 4.62 -38.40 25.38
N ARG A 11 4.44 -37.82 26.58
CA ARG A 11 3.20 -37.88 27.36
C ARG A 11 2.15 -36.87 26.92
N LEU A 12 2.53 -35.85 26.11
CA LEU A 12 1.62 -34.85 25.59
C LEU A 12 0.78 -35.43 24.44
N ARG A 13 -0.49 -35.01 24.35
CA ARG A 13 -1.42 -35.38 23.29
C ARG A 13 -1.16 -34.50 22.06
N ASP A 14 -1.65 -34.90 20.89
CA ASP A 14 -1.56 -34.12 19.65
C ASP A 14 -2.25 -32.75 19.76
N SER A 15 -3.29 -32.66 20.61
CA SER A 15 -3.98 -31.40 20.93
C SER A 15 -3.08 -30.39 21.68
N ASP A 16 -1.99 -30.86 22.30
CA ASP A 16 -1.04 -30.02 23.02
C ASP A 16 0.03 -29.40 22.09
N PHE A 17 -0.14 -29.59 20.78
CA PHE A 17 0.71 -28.99 19.74
C PHE A 17 -0.14 -28.19 18.75
N ALA A 18 0.35 -27.05 18.32
CA ALA A 18 -0.33 -26.26 17.29
C ALA A 18 -0.26 -26.93 15.91
N TYR A 19 0.81 -27.72 15.68
CA TYR A 19 1.00 -28.44 14.43
C TYR A 19 1.55 -29.85 14.64
N VAL A 20 0.94 -30.81 13.93
CA VAL A 20 1.43 -32.17 13.77
C VAL A 20 1.49 -32.43 12.27
N ASP A 21 2.68 -32.72 11.74
CA ASP A 21 2.88 -32.93 10.31
C ASP A 21 2.38 -34.33 9.85
N PRO A 22 2.26 -34.59 8.55
CA PRO A 22 1.77 -35.88 8.04
C PRO A 22 2.62 -37.08 8.44
N SER A 23 3.89 -36.87 8.83
CA SER A 23 4.76 -37.92 9.34
C SER A 23 4.57 -38.17 10.84
N GLY A 24 3.60 -37.51 11.49
CA GLY A 24 3.36 -37.60 12.93
C GLY A 24 4.33 -36.78 13.79
N ARG A 25 5.17 -35.91 13.21
CA ARG A 25 6.07 -35.04 13.98
C ARG A 25 5.28 -33.91 14.61
N ARG A 26 5.35 -33.83 15.92
CA ARG A 26 4.70 -32.80 16.74
C ARG A 26 5.56 -31.54 16.82
N ARG A 27 5.00 -30.40 16.42
CA ARG A 27 5.70 -29.12 16.38
C ARG A 27 4.87 -28.04 17.10
N LEU A 28 5.56 -27.00 17.59
CA LEU A 28 4.92 -25.86 18.23
C LEU A 28 4.06 -26.28 19.45
N PRO A 29 4.68 -26.78 20.54
CA PRO A 29 3.95 -27.15 21.76
C PRO A 29 3.22 -25.94 22.35
N ILE A 30 1.99 -26.16 22.84
CA ILE A 30 1.07 -25.15 23.37
C ILE A 30 0.45 -25.57 24.71
N ASN A 31 1.14 -26.43 25.44
CA ASN A 31 0.69 -27.04 26.69
C ASN A 31 0.77 -26.11 27.91
N ASP A 32 1.61 -25.07 27.86
CA ASP A 32 1.76 -24.05 28.91
C ASP A 32 2.16 -22.69 28.32
N GLU A 33 2.13 -21.63 29.14
CA GLU A 33 2.41 -20.26 28.74
C GLU A 33 3.80 -20.10 28.10
N SER A 34 4.84 -20.69 28.69
CA SER A 34 6.21 -20.58 28.18
C SER A 34 6.35 -21.20 26.80
N HIS A 35 5.71 -22.35 26.57
CA HIS A 35 5.71 -23.02 25.27
C HIS A 35 4.90 -22.26 24.23
N VAL A 36 3.76 -21.65 24.60
CA VAL A 36 2.99 -20.79 23.70
C VAL A 36 3.81 -19.57 23.26
N ARG A 37 4.50 -18.87 24.16
CA ARG A 37 5.39 -17.74 23.81
C ARG A 37 6.50 -18.17 22.84
N ASN A 38 7.12 -19.33 23.10
CA ASN A 38 8.16 -19.88 22.23
C ASN A 38 7.59 -20.33 20.86
N ALA A 39 6.40 -20.93 20.85
CA ALA A 39 5.75 -21.33 19.60
C ALA A 39 5.38 -20.10 18.73
N LEU A 40 4.94 -19.00 19.32
CA LEU A 40 4.70 -17.74 18.63
C LEU A 40 5.96 -17.21 17.95
N SER A 41 7.10 -17.21 18.63
CA SER A 41 8.38 -16.72 18.10
C SER A 41 8.96 -17.62 16.99
N ARG A 42 8.65 -18.91 16.99
CA ARG A 42 9.19 -19.91 16.05
C ARG A 42 8.25 -20.31 14.94
N PHE A 43 7.04 -19.80 14.89
CA PHE A 43 6.03 -20.21 13.92
C PHE A 43 6.52 -20.09 12.47
N ASN A 44 7.20 -18.99 12.14
CA ASN A 44 7.72 -18.75 10.79
C ASN A 44 8.92 -19.62 10.40
N GLN A 45 9.53 -20.34 11.38
CA GLN A 45 10.63 -21.28 11.15
C GLN A 45 10.12 -22.70 10.82
N VAL A 46 8.81 -22.92 10.91
CA VAL A 46 8.19 -24.23 10.62
C VAL A 46 7.78 -24.28 9.16
N VAL A 47 8.24 -25.32 8.48
CA VAL A 47 7.77 -25.65 7.12
C VAL A 47 6.45 -26.41 7.25
N PHE A 48 5.42 -25.89 6.59
CA PHE A 48 4.09 -26.51 6.51
C PHE A 48 3.90 -27.09 5.11
N GLU A 49 3.20 -28.22 5.01
CA GLU A 49 2.93 -28.89 3.73
C GLU A 49 1.96 -28.12 2.83
N THR A 50 1.06 -27.32 3.45
CA THR A 50 0.05 -26.52 2.73
C THR A 50 -0.26 -25.24 3.51
N GLU A 51 -0.76 -24.22 2.82
CA GLU A 51 -1.27 -23.00 3.47
C GLU A 51 -2.44 -23.31 4.42
N ALA A 52 -3.28 -24.27 4.08
CA ALA A 52 -4.38 -24.70 4.95
C ALA A 52 -3.86 -25.30 6.28
N ALA A 53 -2.76 -26.08 6.24
CA ALA A 53 -2.12 -26.60 7.43
C ALA A 53 -1.51 -25.49 8.30
N ARG A 54 -0.89 -24.52 7.67
CA ARG A 54 -0.36 -23.31 8.33
C ARG A 54 -1.46 -22.51 9.02
N ASP A 55 -2.60 -22.30 8.35
CA ASP A 55 -3.74 -21.58 8.91
C ASP A 55 -4.39 -22.31 10.10
N ARG A 56 -4.51 -23.63 10.03
CA ARG A 56 -4.97 -24.43 11.17
C ARG A 56 -4.02 -24.34 12.36
N ALA A 57 -2.72 -24.43 12.11
CA ALA A 57 -1.70 -24.30 13.15
C ALA A 57 -1.73 -22.90 13.79
N ARG A 58 -1.86 -21.85 12.98
CA ARG A 58 -2.02 -20.47 13.43
C ARG A 58 -3.24 -20.27 14.31
N THR A 59 -4.39 -20.79 13.91
CA THR A 59 -5.63 -20.70 14.69
C THR A 59 -5.49 -21.38 16.05
N ARG A 60 -4.91 -22.60 16.08
CA ARG A 60 -4.63 -23.30 17.35
C ARG A 60 -3.69 -22.50 18.25
N LEU A 61 -2.63 -21.92 17.71
CA LEU A 61 -1.65 -21.13 18.46
C LEU A 61 -2.26 -19.84 19.02
N LEU A 62 -3.08 -19.12 18.26
CA LEU A 62 -3.79 -17.93 18.72
C LEU A 62 -4.82 -18.27 19.81
N ASN A 63 -5.53 -19.39 19.68
CA ASN A 63 -6.45 -19.84 20.73
C ASN A 63 -5.71 -20.23 22.01
N ALA A 64 -4.53 -20.83 21.89
CA ALA A 64 -3.67 -21.10 23.05
C ALA A 64 -3.15 -19.79 23.69
N ALA A 65 -2.73 -18.81 22.90
CA ALA A 65 -2.32 -17.50 23.40
C ALA A 65 -3.44 -16.82 24.21
N ARG A 66 -4.69 -16.87 23.72
CA ARG A 66 -5.86 -16.34 24.46
C ARG A 66 -6.07 -17.03 25.82
N ARG A 67 -5.91 -18.35 25.88
CA ARG A 67 -6.06 -19.10 27.15
C ARG A 67 -5.07 -18.66 28.24
N TYR A 68 -3.87 -18.22 27.83
CA TYR A 68 -2.83 -17.76 28.73
C TYR A 68 -2.72 -16.23 28.81
N ALA A 69 -3.74 -15.49 28.35
CA ALA A 69 -3.76 -14.02 28.34
C ALA A 69 -2.54 -13.38 27.64
N ILE A 70 -1.94 -14.08 26.68
CA ILE A 70 -0.83 -13.57 25.88
C ILE A 70 -1.39 -12.73 24.75
N VAL A 71 -0.97 -11.47 24.65
CA VAL A 71 -1.28 -10.57 23.52
C VAL A 71 -0.16 -10.71 22.48
N PRO A 72 -0.37 -11.47 21.38
CA PRO A 72 0.69 -11.82 20.44
C PRO A 72 0.89 -10.74 19.35
N VAL A 73 1.08 -9.47 19.73
CA VAL A 73 1.15 -8.32 18.80
C VAL A 73 2.18 -8.56 17.70
N GLY A 74 3.42 -8.88 18.04
CA GLY A 74 4.49 -9.13 17.07
C GLY A 74 4.19 -10.32 16.13
N PHE A 75 3.56 -11.38 16.66
CA PHE A 75 3.15 -12.53 15.86
C PHE A 75 2.05 -12.18 14.86
N VAL A 76 1.01 -11.47 15.30
CA VAL A 76 -0.11 -11.05 14.42
C VAL A 76 0.40 -10.09 13.34
N THR A 77 1.20 -9.10 13.71
CA THR A 77 1.83 -8.16 12.76
C THR A 77 2.75 -8.90 11.77
N GLY A 78 3.58 -9.82 12.23
CA GLY A 78 4.46 -10.61 11.38
C GLY A 78 3.70 -11.53 10.42
N GLN A 79 2.57 -12.11 10.86
CA GLN A 79 1.71 -12.94 9.99
C GLN A 79 0.94 -12.11 8.96
N LEU A 80 0.54 -10.90 9.29
CA LEU A 80 -0.06 -9.97 8.34
C LEU A 80 0.95 -9.56 7.26
N ARG A 81 2.21 -9.30 7.65
CA ARG A 81 3.32 -9.02 6.71
C ARG A 81 3.64 -10.22 5.80
N SER A 82 3.62 -11.45 6.31
CA SER A 82 3.88 -12.67 5.51
C SER A 82 2.74 -13.03 4.54
N ARG A 83 1.55 -12.47 4.73
CA ARG A 83 0.40 -12.56 3.82
C ARG A 83 0.27 -11.36 2.89
N ALA A 84 1.06 -10.30 3.11
CA ALA A 84 1.11 -9.20 2.16
C ALA A 84 1.56 -9.78 0.80
N PRO A 85 0.84 -9.49 -0.30
CA PRO A 85 1.30 -9.89 -1.62
C PRO A 85 2.73 -9.36 -1.79
N GLN A 86 3.62 -10.19 -2.33
CA GLN A 86 5.00 -9.76 -2.59
C GLN A 86 4.96 -8.56 -3.52
N LEU A 87 5.36 -7.41 -2.99
CA LEU A 87 5.45 -6.18 -3.77
C LEU A 87 6.44 -6.39 -4.92
N PRO A 88 6.17 -5.88 -6.13
CA PRO A 88 7.05 -6.04 -7.27
C PRO A 88 8.41 -5.39 -7.01
N SER A 89 9.48 -5.98 -7.53
CA SER A 89 10.85 -5.46 -7.46
C SER A 89 11.39 -5.14 -8.84
N GLY A 90 12.52 -4.44 -8.91
CA GLY A 90 13.13 -4.01 -10.17
C GLY A 90 12.49 -2.72 -10.70
N GLN A 91 12.22 -2.68 -12.00
CA GLN A 91 11.51 -1.54 -12.62
C GLN A 91 10.04 -1.60 -12.25
N VAL A 92 9.53 -0.55 -11.62
CA VAL A 92 8.13 -0.41 -11.19
C VAL A 92 7.59 0.97 -11.53
N THR A 93 6.27 1.10 -11.53
CA THR A 93 5.58 2.39 -11.63
C THR A 93 4.83 2.67 -10.34
N PHE A 94 5.05 3.85 -9.78
CA PHE A 94 4.38 4.36 -8.60
C PHE A 94 3.23 5.27 -8.96
N LEU A 95 2.15 5.17 -8.20
CA LEU A 95 1.04 6.12 -8.14
C LEU A 95 0.93 6.63 -6.71
N MET A 96 1.07 7.93 -6.51
CA MET A 96 0.68 8.61 -5.28
C MET A 96 -0.52 9.50 -5.50
N SER A 97 -1.43 9.53 -4.55
CA SER A 97 -2.55 10.45 -4.54
C SER A 97 -2.78 11.04 -3.17
N ASP A 98 -3.36 12.23 -3.14
CA ASP A 98 -3.65 13.00 -1.94
C ASP A 98 -4.95 13.80 -2.15
N ILE A 99 -5.79 13.91 -1.12
CA ILE A 99 -7.07 14.63 -1.23
C ILE A 99 -6.81 16.13 -1.17
N GLU A 100 -7.27 16.84 -2.21
CA GLU A 100 -7.17 18.30 -2.26
C GLU A 100 -7.93 18.93 -1.10
N GLU A 101 -7.30 19.92 -0.45
CA GLU A 101 -7.89 20.68 0.66
C GLU A 101 -8.43 19.81 1.81
N SER A 102 -7.80 18.67 2.06
CA SER A 102 -8.22 17.70 3.08
C SER A 102 -8.38 18.32 4.47
N THR A 103 -7.56 19.30 4.83
CA THR A 103 -7.68 20.05 6.08
C THR A 103 -8.97 20.88 6.13
N ALA A 104 -9.34 21.52 5.01
CA ALA A 104 -10.60 22.29 4.95
C ALA A 104 -11.81 21.33 5.04
N LEU A 105 -11.75 20.19 4.36
CA LEU A 105 -12.77 19.14 4.49
C LEU A 105 -12.86 18.59 5.91
N LEU A 106 -11.75 18.40 6.61
CA LEU A 106 -11.72 17.96 7.99
C LEU A 106 -12.43 18.98 8.92
N LEU A 107 -12.12 20.27 8.74
CA LEU A 107 -12.76 21.34 9.53
C LEU A 107 -14.26 21.50 9.22
N GLN A 108 -14.66 21.28 7.95
CA GLN A 108 -16.07 21.36 7.54
C GLN A 108 -16.91 20.18 8.05
N LEU A 109 -16.33 18.99 8.05
CA LEU A 109 -17.05 17.73 8.29
C LEU A 109 -16.93 17.22 9.72
N GLU A 110 -15.90 17.66 10.46
CA GLU A 110 -15.62 17.22 11.83
C GLU A 110 -15.66 15.67 11.95
N ASP A 111 -16.53 15.12 12.78
CA ASP A 111 -16.64 13.66 12.99
C ASP A 111 -17.01 12.88 11.73
N ARG A 112 -17.65 13.51 10.73
CA ARG A 112 -18.00 12.87 9.44
C ARG A 112 -16.83 12.72 8.47
N TYR A 113 -15.73 13.44 8.69
CA TYR A 113 -14.54 13.34 7.82
C TYR A 113 -14.00 11.91 7.72
N GLY A 114 -14.04 11.16 8.82
CA GLY A 114 -13.60 9.77 8.87
C GLY A 114 -14.32 8.87 7.87
N SER A 115 -15.62 9.04 7.66
CA SER A 115 -16.40 8.28 6.67
C SER A 115 -16.06 8.67 5.24
N VAL A 116 -15.89 9.96 4.96
CA VAL A 116 -15.46 10.47 3.65
C VAL A 116 -14.08 9.93 3.27
N LEU A 117 -13.13 9.97 4.19
CA LEU A 117 -11.79 9.42 3.99
C LEU A 117 -11.82 7.90 3.76
N ALA A 118 -12.66 7.17 4.51
CA ALA A 118 -12.81 5.72 4.34
C ALA A 118 -13.35 5.37 2.94
N ASP A 119 -14.34 6.13 2.45
CA ASP A 119 -14.90 5.95 1.11
C ASP A 119 -13.90 6.28 0.01
N ALA A 120 -13.16 7.38 0.12
CA ALA A 120 -12.10 7.75 -0.82
C ALA A 120 -11.02 6.66 -0.90
N ARG A 121 -10.56 6.15 0.25
CA ARG A 121 -9.61 5.03 0.31
C ARG A 121 -10.17 3.73 -0.27
N ARG A 122 -11.43 3.43 -0.03
CA ARG A 122 -12.11 2.27 -0.61
C ARG A 122 -12.17 2.35 -2.13
N ILE A 123 -12.44 3.53 -2.68
CA ILE A 123 -12.42 3.81 -4.12
C ILE A 123 -11.02 3.58 -4.69
N ALA A 124 -9.99 4.15 -4.06
CA ALA A 124 -8.60 3.99 -4.48
C ALA A 124 -8.15 2.52 -4.47
N ARG A 125 -8.39 1.79 -3.36
CA ARG A 125 -8.09 0.36 -3.24
C ARG A 125 -8.74 -0.48 -4.32
N ALA A 126 -10.03 -0.22 -4.59
CA ALA A 126 -10.77 -0.97 -5.60
C ALA A 126 -10.23 -0.71 -7.02
N ALA A 127 -9.83 0.52 -7.34
CA ALA A 127 -9.25 0.88 -8.63
C ALA A 127 -7.86 0.25 -8.80
N VAL A 128 -6.98 0.38 -7.80
CA VAL A 128 -5.63 -0.20 -7.80
C VAL A 128 -5.68 -1.72 -7.92
N LYS A 129 -6.51 -2.38 -7.12
CA LYS A 129 -6.67 -3.85 -7.18
C LYS A 129 -7.17 -4.32 -8.55
N ARG A 130 -8.15 -3.61 -9.14
CA ARG A 130 -8.68 -3.96 -10.48
C ARG A 130 -7.65 -3.80 -11.58
N ALA A 131 -6.76 -2.83 -11.47
CA ALA A 131 -5.66 -2.61 -12.39
C ALA A 131 -4.44 -3.53 -12.12
N GLY A 132 -4.53 -4.49 -11.20
CA GLY A 132 -3.42 -5.40 -10.87
C GLY A 132 -2.29 -4.76 -10.08
N GLY A 133 -2.52 -3.62 -9.45
CA GLY A 133 -1.57 -2.93 -8.58
C GLY A 133 -1.64 -3.39 -7.12
N TRP A 134 -0.69 -2.93 -6.33
CA TRP A 134 -0.56 -3.18 -4.90
C TRP A 134 -0.60 -1.88 -4.11
N GLU A 135 -1.39 -1.84 -3.03
CA GLU A 135 -1.29 -0.78 -2.03
C GLU A 135 0.03 -0.95 -1.27
N VAL A 136 0.82 0.11 -1.21
CA VAL A 136 2.06 0.17 -0.43
C VAL A 136 1.80 0.78 0.94
N ASP A 137 1.06 1.91 0.96
CA ASP A 137 0.73 2.64 2.18
C ASP A 137 -0.54 3.50 1.98
N ALA A 138 -1.22 3.81 3.08
CA ALA A 138 -2.36 4.73 3.11
C ALA A 138 -2.41 5.44 4.46
N ARG A 139 -1.85 6.66 4.53
CA ARG A 139 -1.78 7.48 5.75
C ARG A 139 -2.54 8.78 5.56
N ALA A 140 -3.29 9.18 6.60
CA ALA A 140 -4.14 10.36 6.53
C ALA A 140 -4.92 10.40 5.20
N ASP A 141 -4.77 11.41 4.39
CA ASP A 141 -5.36 11.62 3.07
C ASP A 141 -4.49 11.12 1.89
N GLU A 142 -3.24 10.72 2.18
CA GLU A 142 -2.34 10.17 1.18
C GLU A 142 -2.61 8.69 0.91
N TYR A 143 -2.44 8.29 -0.36
CA TYR A 143 -2.52 6.90 -0.80
C TYR A 143 -1.37 6.59 -1.76
N PHE A 144 -0.63 5.52 -1.49
CA PHE A 144 0.52 5.10 -2.24
C PHE A 144 0.35 3.69 -2.79
N ALA A 145 0.50 3.53 -4.10
CA ALA A 145 0.39 2.26 -4.81
C ALA A 145 1.54 2.03 -5.78
N VAL A 146 1.76 0.77 -6.13
CA VAL A 146 2.80 0.32 -7.06
C VAL A 146 2.22 -0.61 -8.11
N PHE A 147 2.78 -0.56 -9.32
CA PHE A 147 2.38 -1.35 -10.48
C PHE A 147 3.62 -1.89 -11.20
N ARG A 148 3.45 -2.96 -11.95
CA ARG A 148 4.52 -3.49 -12.81
C ARG A 148 4.75 -2.63 -14.05
N ASP A 149 3.69 -1.96 -14.54
CA ASP A 149 3.72 -1.15 -15.76
C ASP A 149 2.96 0.19 -15.58
N ALA A 150 3.27 1.15 -16.45
CA ALA A 150 2.70 2.49 -16.39
C ALA A 150 1.25 2.53 -16.90
N SER A 151 0.87 1.65 -17.83
CA SER A 151 -0.50 1.60 -18.37
C SER A 151 -1.50 1.26 -17.27
N ALA A 152 -1.18 0.25 -16.44
CA ALA A 152 -1.98 -0.12 -15.28
C ALA A 152 -2.09 1.01 -14.24
N ALA A 153 -0.99 1.74 -13.99
CA ALA A 153 -0.99 2.88 -13.06
C ALA A 153 -1.88 4.02 -13.57
N ILE A 154 -1.82 4.33 -14.87
CA ILE A 154 -2.68 5.35 -15.53
C ILE A 154 -4.14 4.92 -15.45
N GLY A 155 -4.45 3.66 -15.80
CA GLY A 155 -5.81 3.12 -15.71
C GLY A 155 -6.39 3.21 -14.29
N ALA A 156 -5.59 2.92 -13.28
CA ALA A 156 -5.98 3.08 -11.88
C ALA A 156 -6.24 4.55 -11.52
N ALA A 157 -5.35 5.47 -11.89
CA ALA A 157 -5.48 6.90 -11.62
C ALA A 157 -6.75 7.49 -12.27
N MET A 158 -7.00 7.14 -13.53
CA MET A 158 -8.22 7.54 -14.26
C MET A 158 -9.48 7.00 -13.58
N ALA A 159 -9.47 5.73 -13.16
CA ALA A 159 -10.58 5.12 -12.46
C ALA A 159 -10.82 5.74 -11.07
N ILE A 160 -9.76 6.08 -10.32
CA ILE A 160 -9.87 6.81 -9.04
C ILE A 160 -10.55 8.14 -9.29
N ARG A 161 -10.04 8.96 -10.21
CA ARG A 161 -10.59 10.27 -10.54
C ARG A 161 -12.06 10.20 -10.91
N GLY A 162 -12.43 9.34 -11.86
CA GLY A 162 -13.82 9.19 -12.29
C GLY A 162 -14.74 8.78 -11.15
N ARG A 163 -14.33 7.81 -10.33
CA ARG A 163 -15.14 7.32 -9.21
C ARG A 163 -15.26 8.31 -8.06
N LEU A 164 -14.22 9.12 -7.79
CA LEU A 164 -14.32 10.21 -6.81
C LEU A 164 -15.30 11.28 -7.28
N ARG A 165 -15.29 11.61 -8.59
CA ARG A 165 -16.24 12.55 -9.20
C ARG A 165 -17.68 12.06 -9.12
N ASP A 166 -17.91 10.78 -9.45
CA ASP A 166 -19.25 10.19 -9.58
C ASP A 166 -19.80 9.63 -8.25
N HIS A 167 -19.03 9.70 -7.17
CA HIS A 167 -19.46 9.22 -5.86
C HIS A 167 -20.45 10.21 -5.21
N ALA A 168 -21.50 9.67 -4.58
CA ALA A 168 -22.48 10.46 -3.82
C ALA A 168 -21.87 10.90 -2.47
N TRP A 169 -21.16 12.02 -2.47
CA TRP A 169 -20.63 12.63 -1.26
C TRP A 169 -21.74 13.30 -0.43
N PRO A 170 -21.52 13.55 0.88
CA PRO A 170 -22.43 14.38 1.68
C PRO A 170 -22.68 15.73 1.02
N GLU A 171 -23.85 16.32 1.25
CA GLU A 171 -24.25 17.61 0.68
C GLU A 171 -23.18 18.71 0.94
N GLY A 172 -22.85 19.46 -0.09
CA GLY A 172 -21.82 20.51 -0.05
C GLY A 172 -20.37 20.00 -0.03
N VAL A 173 -20.15 18.69 -0.21
CA VAL A 173 -18.81 18.09 -0.25
C VAL A 173 -18.43 17.69 -1.66
N THR A 174 -17.23 18.06 -2.06
CA THR A 174 -16.57 17.59 -3.28
C THR A 174 -15.19 17.02 -2.91
N VAL A 175 -14.94 15.75 -3.26
CA VAL A 175 -13.64 15.12 -3.00
C VAL A 175 -12.91 14.94 -4.31
N ARG A 176 -11.78 15.63 -4.45
CA ARG A 176 -10.86 15.51 -5.58
C ARG A 176 -9.49 15.07 -5.08
N ALA A 177 -8.82 14.23 -5.82
CA ALA A 177 -7.45 13.84 -5.50
C ALA A 177 -6.48 14.38 -6.55
N ARG A 178 -5.38 14.96 -6.09
CA ARG A 178 -4.20 15.23 -6.91
C ARG A 178 -3.38 13.95 -7.01
N MET A 179 -2.84 13.65 -8.19
CA MET A 179 -2.16 12.38 -8.43
C MET A 179 -0.85 12.56 -9.18
N GLY A 180 0.16 11.77 -8.80
CA GLY A 180 1.45 11.70 -9.46
C GLY A 180 1.79 10.27 -9.87
N ILE A 181 2.36 10.10 -11.06
CA ILE A 181 2.82 8.81 -11.59
C ILE A 181 4.29 8.92 -11.98
N HIS A 182 5.12 7.98 -11.51
CA HIS A 182 6.55 7.95 -11.83
C HIS A 182 7.08 6.53 -11.91
N GLY A 183 7.93 6.26 -12.91
CA GLY A 183 8.63 4.98 -13.06
C GLY A 183 10.04 5.02 -12.48
N GLY A 184 10.49 3.93 -11.88
CA GLY A 184 11.84 3.85 -11.35
C GLY A 184 12.24 2.48 -10.84
N ARG A 185 13.48 2.38 -10.33
CA ARG A 185 14.03 1.17 -9.71
C ARG A 185 14.34 1.44 -8.22
N PRO A 186 13.34 1.35 -7.35
CA PRO A 186 13.56 1.52 -5.92
C PRO A 186 14.22 0.29 -5.31
N THR A 187 14.70 0.44 -4.06
CA THR A 187 15.04 -0.69 -3.20
C THR A 187 13.80 -1.11 -2.42
N LEU A 188 13.44 -2.39 -2.50
CA LEU A 188 12.39 -2.97 -1.67
C LEU A 188 13.00 -3.42 -0.35
N THR A 189 12.41 -2.94 0.77
CA THR A 189 12.77 -3.30 2.14
C THR A 189 11.59 -3.97 2.83
N ASP A 190 11.78 -4.44 4.06
CA ASP A 190 10.70 -5.02 4.86
C ASP A 190 9.57 -4.01 5.17
N ASP A 191 9.89 -2.71 5.15
CA ASP A 191 8.95 -1.62 5.44
C ASP A 191 8.38 -0.95 4.17
N GLY A 192 8.67 -1.48 2.98
CA GLY A 192 8.21 -0.96 1.69
C GLY A 192 9.35 -0.47 0.80
N TYR A 193 9.07 0.53 -0.05
CA TYR A 193 10.06 1.04 -1.00
C TYR A 193 10.85 2.22 -0.45
N VAL A 194 12.15 2.23 -0.73
CA VAL A 194 13.06 3.35 -0.48
C VAL A 194 13.81 3.72 -1.74
N GLY A 195 14.14 5.01 -1.89
CA GLY A 195 14.95 5.51 -3.00
C GLY A 195 14.38 6.76 -3.67
N VAL A 196 15.15 7.31 -4.59
CA VAL A 196 14.84 8.56 -5.27
C VAL A 196 13.49 8.53 -5.97
N ALA A 197 13.11 7.41 -6.57
CA ALA A 197 11.84 7.28 -7.29
C ALA A 197 10.61 7.50 -6.41
N VAL A 198 10.67 7.11 -5.12
CA VAL A 198 9.58 7.36 -4.14
C VAL A 198 9.46 8.86 -3.85
N HIS A 199 10.58 9.53 -3.64
CA HIS A 199 10.58 10.98 -3.46
C HIS A 199 10.12 11.72 -4.71
N THR A 200 10.51 11.24 -5.90
CA THR A 200 10.12 11.85 -7.16
C THR A 200 8.61 11.82 -7.37
N VAL A 201 7.96 10.67 -7.17
CA VAL A 201 6.50 10.57 -7.34
C VAL A 201 5.76 11.46 -6.35
N ALA A 202 6.22 11.56 -5.10
CA ALA A 202 5.64 12.44 -4.09
C ALA A 202 5.74 13.92 -4.51
N ARG A 203 6.89 14.35 -5.07
CA ARG A 203 7.07 15.73 -5.58
C ARG A 203 6.19 16.00 -6.80
N ILE A 204 6.05 15.05 -7.71
CA ILE A 204 5.15 15.17 -8.88
C ILE A 204 3.70 15.32 -8.40
N MET A 205 3.23 14.47 -7.49
CA MET A 205 1.89 14.59 -6.90
C MET A 205 1.67 15.97 -6.26
N GLY A 206 2.68 16.47 -5.52
CA GLY A 206 2.60 17.78 -4.87
C GLY A 206 2.51 18.99 -5.81
N LEU A 207 2.80 18.82 -7.12
CA LEU A 207 2.62 19.86 -8.13
C LEU A 207 1.22 19.82 -8.76
N ALA A 208 0.50 18.70 -8.64
CA ALA A 208 -0.83 18.55 -9.20
C ALA A 208 -1.88 19.30 -8.39
N THR A 209 -2.96 19.69 -9.04
CA THR A 209 -4.19 20.22 -8.42
C THR A 209 -5.25 19.12 -8.32
N GLY A 210 -6.34 19.36 -7.60
CA GLY A 210 -7.40 18.39 -7.41
C GLY A 210 -8.04 17.92 -8.70
N GLY A 211 -8.03 16.61 -8.92
CA GLY A 211 -8.49 15.96 -10.15
C GLY A 211 -7.42 15.86 -11.24
N GLN A 212 -6.27 16.51 -11.08
CA GLN A 212 -5.16 16.43 -12.03
C GLN A 212 -4.32 15.18 -11.82
N ILE A 213 -3.89 14.57 -12.93
CA ILE A 213 -2.99 13.43 -12.95
C ILE A 213 -1.72 13.84 -13.71
N LEU A 214 -0.59 13.88 -13.02
CA LEU A 214 0.72 14.17 -13.59
C LEU A 214 1.55 12.91 -13.76
N ILE A 215 2.24 12.78 -14.88
CA ILE A 215 3.14 11.67 -15.16
C ILE A 215 4.51 12.17 -15.58
N SER A 216 5.58 11.54 -15.08
CA SER A 216 6.93 11.84 -15.52
C SER A 216 7.22 11.31 -16.92
N ARG A 217 8.16 11.95 -17.64
CA ARG A 217 8.69 11.44 -18.92
C ARG A 217 9.16 9.99 -18.82
N GLN A 218 9.79 9.62 -17.69
CA GLN A 218 10.30 8.27 -17.48
C GLN A 218 9.17 7.22 -17.45
N ALA A 219 8.06 7.50 -16.77
CA ALA A 219 6.91 6.61 -16.76
C ALA A 219 6.18 6.61 -18.11
N LEU A 220 6.05 7.77 -18.75
CA LEU A 220 5.45 7.89 -20.09
C LEU A 220 6.25 7.11 -21.14
N ALA A 221 7.57 7.20 -21.12
CA ALA A 221 8.45 6.48 -22.04
C ALA A 221 8.37 4.95 -21.86
N SER A 222 8.06 4.47 -20.67
CA SER A 222 7.92 3.03 -20.40
C SER A 222 6.64 2.41 -20.97
N LEU A 223 5.67 3.22 -21.44
CA LEU A 223 4.46 2.72 -22.12
C LEU A 223 4.76 2.07 -23.47
N GLY A 224 5.83 2.51 -24.16
CA GLY A 224 6.08 2.08 -25.53
C GLY A 224 4.87 2.33 -26.44
N GLU A 225 4.41 1.28 -27.11
CA GLU A 225 3.20 1.30 -27.97
C GLU A 225 1.90 1.01 -27.18
N ASP A 226 1.98 0.49 -25.94
CA ASP A 226 0.84 0.11 -25.09
C ASP A 226 0.21 1.32 -24.38
N ARG A 227 -0.19 2.33 -25.16
CA ARG A 227 -0.90 3.49 -24.62
C ARG A 227 -2.36 3.16 -24.36
N PRO A 228 -2.88 3.49 -23.14
CA PRO A 228 -4.30 3.30 -22.87
C PRO A 228 -5.17 4.06 -23.89
N SER A 229 -6.18 3.40 -24.46
CA SER A 229 -7.10 4.03 -25.41
C SER A 229 -7.91 5.15 -24.74
N GLY A 230 -8.16 6.23 -25.47
CA GLY A 230 -8.93 7.37 -24.96
C GLY A 230 -8.18 8.25 -23.96
N VAL A 231 -6.87 8.07 -23.80
CA VAL A 231 -6.03 8.90 -22.93
C VAL A 231 -5.08 9.73 -23.79
N THR A 232 -4.97 11.00 -23.47
CA THR A 232 -4.03 11.94 -24.09
C THR A 232 -3.02 12.44 -23.08
N PHE A 233 -1.84 12.82 -23.57
CA PHE A 233 -0.75 13.33 -22.74
C PHE A 233 -0.37 14.72 -23.21
N ARG A 234 -0.64 15.74 -22.40
CA ARG A 234 -0.27 17.13 -22.66
C ARG A 234 1.11 17.38 -22.06
N ASP A 235 2.06 17.80 -22.89
CA ASP A 235 3.40 18.19 -22.41
C ASP A 235 3.29 19.50 -21.60
N LEU A 236 3.80 19.47 -20.39
CA LEU A 236 3.84 20.61 -19.47
C LEU A 236 5.25 21.24 -19.39
N GLY A 237 6.23 20.66 -20.11
CA GLY A 237 7.60 21.09 -20.08
C GLY A 237 8.38 20.56 -18.85
N GLU A 238 9.49 21.24 -18.56
CA GLU A 238 10.36 20.89 -17.44
C GLU A 238 9.99 21.65 -16.18
N HIS A 239 9.88 20.89 -15.08
CA HIS A 239 9.58 21.40 -13.74
C HIS A 239 10.68 21.03 -12.77
N HIS A 240 11.11 21.99 -11.96
CA HIS A 240 12.14 21.76 -10.96
C HIS A 240 11.54 21.09 -9.71
N LEU A 241 11.87 19.83 -9.48
CA LEU A 241 11.49 19.12 -8.27
C LEU A 241 12.51 19.37 -7.18
N ARG A 242 12.07 19.91 -6.03
CA ARG A 242 12.95 20.28 -4.92
C ARG A 242 13.87 19.13 -4.50
N GLY A 243 15.19 19.32 -4.61
CA GLY A 243 16.22 18.34 -4.27
C GLY A 243 16.43 17.23 -5.30
N LEU A 244 15.73 17.27 -6.44
CA LEU A 244 15.76 16.21 -7.47
C LEU A 244 16.09 16.75 -8.88
N GLY A 245 16.19 18.07 -9.05
CA GLY A 245 16.48 18.67 -10.36
C GLY A 245 15.27 18.84 -11.27
N ALA A 246 15.53 19.06 -12.56
CA ALA A 246 14.49 19.27 -13.57
C ALA A 246 13.93 17.94 -14.08
N HIS A 247 12.62 17.87 -14.18
CA HIS A 247 11.87 16.71 -14.71
C HIS A 247 10.82 17.18 -15.70
N ALA A 248 10.80 16.56 -16.88
CA ALA A 248 9.73 16.80 -17.83
C ALA A 248 8.46 16.04 -17.38
N LEU A 249 7.37 16.79 -17.28
CA LEU A 249 6.08 16.31 -16.80
C LEU A 249 5.02 16.41 -17.90
N PHE A 250 4.06 15.50 -17.83
CA PHE A 250 2.91 15.47 -18.72
C PHE A 250 1.64 15.35 -17.89
N GLU A 251 0.57 15.97 -18.39
CA GLU A 251 -0.75 15.77 -17.83
C GLU A 251 -1.46 14.63 -18.56
N VAL A 252 -2.08 13.77 -17.78
CA VAL A 252 -2.92 12.67 -18.29
C VAL A 252 -4.36 13.14 -18.38
N SER A 253 -4.90 13.24 -19.59
CA SER A 253 -6.24 13.74 -19.89
C SER A 253 -7.12 12.68 -20.52
N ALA A 254 -8.44 12.86 -20.42
CA ALA A 254 -9.45 12.12 -21.14
C ALA A 254 -10.58 13.07 -21.59
N PRO A 255 -11.44 12.66 -22.54
CA PRO A 255 -12.49 13.53 -23.09
C PRO A 255 -13.46 14.13 -22.06
N ASP A 256 -13.60 13.49 -20.91
CA ASP A 256 -14.50 13.91 -19.82
C ASP A 256 -13.82 14.86 -18.80
N GLN A 257 -12.59 15.30 -19.07
CA GLN A 257 -11.87 16.22 -18.19
C GLN A 257 -12.11 17.69 -18.56
N PRO A 258 -12.00 18.60 -17.57
CA PRO A 258 -11.85 20.03 -17.86
C PRO A 258 -10.66 20.24 -18.80
N ALA A 259 -10.84 21.12 -19.78
CA ALA A 259 -9.81 21.37 -20.78
C ALA A 259 -8.52 21.98 -20.21
N GLU A 260 -8.60 22.65 -19.05
CA GLU A 260 -7.46 23.32 -18.42
C GLU A 260 -7.54 23.22 -16.89
N PHE A 261 -6.44 22.75 -16.28
CA PHE A 261 -6.20 22.93 -14.85
C PHE A 261 -5.46 24.26 -14.62
N PRO A 262 -5.58 24.87 -13.43
CA PRO A 262 -4.79 26.03 -13.07
C PRO A 262 -3.29 25.76 -13.31
N PRO A 263 -2.49 26.80 -13.64
CA PRO A 263 -1.04 26.64 -13.73
C PRO A 263 -0.51 25.98 -12.47
N MET A 264 0.39 25.00 -12.62
CA MET A 264 1.00 24.32 -11.49
C MET A 264 1.66 25.36 -10.58
N THR A 265 1.26 25.41 -9.33
CA THR A 265 1.88 26.28 -8.34
C THR A 265 3.33 25.84 -8.15
N ALA A 266 4.28 26.71 -8.45
CA ALA A 266 5.68 26.49 -8.09
C ALA A 266 5.72 26.16 -6.59
N ALA A 267 6.37 25.04 -6.23
CA ALA A 267 6.58 24.73 -4.82
C ALA A 267 7.20 25.95 -4.14
N PRO A 268 6.70 26.41 -2.97
CA PRO A 268 7.25 27.57 -2.29
C PRO A 268 8.77 27.37 -2.14
N ALA A 269 9.54 28.37 -2.58
CA ALA A 269 10.98 28.38 -2.41
C ALA A 269 11.28 28.18 -0.93
N GLY A 270 11.87 27.06 -0.57
CA GLY A 270 12.30 26.84 0.80
C GLY A 270 13.32 27.89 1.20
N PRO A 271 13.50 28.16 2.51
CA PRO A 271 14.48 29.11 2.97
C PRO A 271 15.86 28.77 2.39
N PRO A 272 16.68 29.77 2.02
CA PRO A 272 18.00 29.52 1.49
C PRO A 272 18.80 28.69 2.49
N SER A 273 19.44 27.64 1.99
CA SER A 273 20.39 26.86 2.76
C SER A 273 21.50 27.76 3.25
N ARG A 274 21.66 27.86 4.59
CA ARG A 274 22.83 28.45 5.23
C ARG A 274 24.01 27.48 5.15
#